data_bdafe2b321ae01bf8beb09085506f2e1
#
_entry.id   bdafe2b321ae01bf8beb09085506f2e1
#
_cell.length_a   1.000
_cell.length_b   1.000
_cell.length_c   1.000
_cell.angle_alpha   90.00
_cell.angle_beta   90.00
_cell.angle_gamma   90.00
#
_symmetry.space_group_name_H-M   'P 1'
#
loop_
_entity.id
_entity.type
_entity.pdbx_description
1 polymer ?
#
loop_
_entity_poly.entity_id
_entity_poly.type
_entity_poly.pdbx_seq_one_letter_code
_entity_poly.pdbx_strand_id
1 'polypeptide(L)'
;LWRNLRIDSQRNQIKVINLDIRTTEVSFKQKVSDTISTIQASYWDLVSAVRNYEIRRNSVKLAQINLRDNRKKVEVGTLAPIEVTDAEANVASREVDLISAEETILRAENSLRSLISNDRTSEIWKKVIVPIDLPDFKEYKVDATTAIETALAKRPELETAKINLQKQDLTTELLKNNRKWGLDLRSNFGTTGNVNRPDNMLNAYSALFTNR
;
A
#
# COMPACT_ATOMS: atom_id res chain seq x y z
N LEU A 1 -46.88 0.90 -3.62
CA LEU A 1 -47.52 0.59 -4.61
C LEU A 1 -46.93 -0.47 -5.55
N TRP A 2 -46.72 -0.31 -6.82
CA TRP A 2 -46.24 -1.37 -7.72
C TRP A 2 -44.73 -1.65 -7.61
N ARG A 3 -44.34 -2.93 -7.85
CA ARG A 3 -42.92 -3.33 -7.91
C ARG A 3 -42.26 -2.69 -9.14
N ASN A 4 -40.98 -2.32 -9.04
CA ASN A 4 -40.12 -1.78 -10.10
C ASN A 4 -40.53 -0.42 -10.69
N LEU A 5 -41.45 0.33 -10.08
CA LEU A 5 -41.83 1.64 -10.57
C LEU A 5 -40.79 2.71 -10.29
N ARG A 6 -40.23 2.73 -9.07
CA ARG A 6 -39.21 3.72 -8.64
C ARG A 6 -37.81 3.16 -8.62
N ILE A 7 -37.66 1.91 -8.19
CA ILE A 7 -36.37 1.22 -8.10
C ILE A 7 -36.52 -0.19 -8.67
N ASP A 8 -35.61 -0.56 -9.55
CA ASP A 8 -35.42 -1.90 -10.09
C ASP A 8 -33.97 -2.35 -9.87
N SER A 9 -33.65 -3.59 -10.23
CA SER A 9 -32.33 -4.16 -10.06
C SER A 9 -31.26 -3.36 -10.80
N GLN A 10 -31.52 -2.94 -12.04
CA GLN A 10 -30.56 -2.20 -12.87
C GLN A 10 -30.27 -0.81 -12.31
N ARG A 11 -31.31 -0.04 -11.95
CA ARG A 11 -31.14 1.28 -11.36
C ARG A 11 -30.44 1.20 -10.02
N ASN A 12 -30.74 0.19 -9.21
CA ASN A 12 -30.06 -0.04 -7.93
C ASN A 12 -28.58 -0.36 -8.15
N GLN A 13 -28.28 -1.22 -9.13
CA GLN A 13 -26.90 -1.58 -9.47
C GLN A 13 -26.08 -0.36 -9.91
N ILE A 14 -26.66 0.54 -10.72
CA ILE A 14 -25.99 1.78 -11.11
C ILE A 14 -25.65 2.63 -9.87
N LYS A 15 -26.59 2.77 -8.93
CA LYS A 15 -26.34 3.50 -7.69
C LYS A 15 -25.23 2.86 -6.84
N VAL A 16 -25.24 1.53 -6.71
CA VAL A 16 -24.21 0.77 -6.00
C VAL A 16 -22.83 0.95 -6.65
N ILE A 17 -22.76 0.84 -8.00
CA ILE A 17 -21.50 1.05 -8.74
C ILE A 17 -20.95 2.47 -8.52
N ASN A 18 -21.80 3.49 -8.50
CA ASN A 18 -21.36 4.86 -8.21
C ASN A 18 -20.79 4.99 -6.78
N LEU A 19 -21.33 4.27 -5.82
CA LEU A 19 -20.77 4.19 -4.46
C LEU A 19 -19.48 3.38 -4.43
N ASP A 20 -19.34 2.35 -5.27
CA ASP A 20 -18.11 1.57 -5.42
C ASP A 20 -16.98 2.44 -5.98
N ILE A 21 -17.26 3.28 -6.97
CA ILE A 21 -16.29 4.27 -7.50
C ILE A 21 -15.80 5.18 -6.37
N ARG A 22 -16.71 5.74 -5.57
CA ARG A 22 -16.32 6.57 -4.41
C ARG A 22 -15.49 5.81 -3.38
N THR A 23 -15.85 4.55 -3.09
CA THR A 23 -15.06 3.70 -2.18
C THR A 23 -13.65 3.50 -2.72
N THR A 24 -13.52 3.28 -4.04
CA THR A 24 -12.22 3.12 -4.71
C THR A 24 -11.37 4.39 -4.62
N GLU A 25 -11.99 5.57 -4.81
CA GLU A 25 -11.29 6.86 -4.67
C GLU A 25 -10.77 7.09 -3.25
N VAL A 26 -11.59 6.78 -2.22
CA VAL A 26 -11.19 6.89 -0.81
C VAL A 26 -10.06 5.90 -0.50
N SER A 27 -10.19 4.65 -0.95
CA SER A 27 -9.16 3.62 -0.76
C SER A 27 -7.86 3.96 -1.49
N PHE A 28 -7.93 4.59 -2.66
CA PHE A 28 -6.75 5.08 -3.38
C PHE A 28 -6.02 6.17 -2.60
N LYS A 29 -6.74 7.16 -2.07
CA LYS A 29 -6.15 8.23 -1.24
C LYS A 29 -5.48 7.64 0.01
N GLN A 30 -6.13 6.69 0.67
CA GLN A 30 -5.57 5.99 1.81
C GLN A 30 -4.28 5.27 1.42
N LYS A 31 -4.30 4.48 0.34
CA LYS A 31 -3.12 3.75 -0.12
C LYS A 31 -1.95 4.65 -0.47
N VAL A 32 -2.21 5.82 -1.09
CA VAL A 32 -1.17 6.82 -1.37
C VAL A 32 -0.57 7.36 -0.06
N SER A 33 -1.41 7.71 0.92
CA SER A 33 -0.94 8.19 2.23
C SER A 33 -0.10 7.15 2.95
N ASP A 34 -0.55 5.89 2.99
CA ASP A 34 0.16 4.78 3.63
C ASP A 34 1.51 4.52 2.94
N THR A 35 1.51 4.58 1.60
CA THR A 35 2.75 4.41 0.82
C THR A 35 3.76 5.52 1.12
N ILE A 36 3.31 6.78 1.16
CA ILE A 36 4.17 7.92 1.51
C ILE A 36 4.72 7.76 2.93
N SER A 37 3.88 7.41 3.91
CA SER A 37 4.33 7.16 5.29
C SER A 37 5.36 6.03 5.37
N THR A 38 5.16 4.95 4.62
CA THR A 38 6.09 3.82 4.57
C THR A 38 7.44 4.22 3.96
N ILE A 39 7.42 5.01 2.87
CA ILE A 39 8.64 5.53 2.25
C ILE A 39 9.38 6.47 3.21
N GLN A 40 8.67 7.35 3.90
CA GLN A 40 9.26 8.25 4.90
C GLN A 40 9.90 7.48 6.06
N ALA A 41 9.21 6.46 6.58
CA ALA A 41 9.76 5.60 7.64
C ALA A 41 11.03 4.90 7.16
N SER A 42 11.01 4.28 5.98
CA SER A 42 12.17 3.60 5.40
C SER A 42 13.35 4.56 5.11
N TYR A 43 13.06 5.82 4.74
CA TYR A 43 14.08 6.85 4.59
C TYR A 43 14.76 7.18 5.93
N TRP A 44 13.99 7.36 7.00
CA TRP A 44 14.55 7.62 8.33
C TRP A 44 15.28 6.41 8.91
N ASP A 45 14.88 5.19 8.57
CA ASP A 45 15.63 3.97 8.88
C ASP A 45 17.01 3.99 8.21
N LEU A 46 17.09 4.42 6.95
CA LEU A 46 18.38 4.59 6.26
C LEU A 46 19.24 5.68 6.92
N VAL A 47 18.66 6.84 7.26
CA VAL A 47 19.37 7.91 7.99
C VAL A 47 19.95 7.36 9.30
N SER A 48 19.14 6.63 10.06
CA SER A 48 19.56 6.01 11.33
C SER A 48 20.69 4.99 11.14
N ALA A 49 20.59 4.14 10.10
CA ALA A 49 21.61 3.15 9.77
C ALA A 49 22.96 3.81 9.43
N VAL A 50 22.95 4.88 8.62
CA VAL A 50 24.17 5.64 8.27
C VAL A 50 24.79 6.28 9.50
N ARG A 51 23.98 6.85 10.39
CA ARG A 51 24.49 7.43 11.65
C ARG A 51 25.07 6.37 12.59
N ASN A 52 24.42 5.23 12.70
CA ASN A 52 24.94 4.12 13.50
C ASN A 52 26.28 3.61 12.95
N TYR A 53 26.45 3.51 11.65
CA TYR A 53 27.71 3.16 11.01
C TYR A 53 28.83 4.16 11.36
N GLU A 54 28.57 5.47 11.31
CA GLU A 54 29.53 6.49 11.70
C GLU A 54 29.96 6.33 13.17
N ILE A 55 29.03 6.05 14.07
CA ILE A 55 29.30 5.78 15.49
C ILE A 55 30.17 4.53 15.65
N ARG A 56 29.84 3.41 14.97
CA ARG A 56 30.63 2.18 15.01
C ARG A 56 32.02 2.37 14.44
N ARG A 57 32.16 3.11 13.34
CA ARG A 57 33.47 3.48 12.78
C ARG A 57 34.34 4.26 13.77
N ASN A 58 33.76 5.20 14.47
CA ASN A 58 34.46 5.94 15.52
C ASN A 58 34.86 5.04 16.73
N SER A 59 33.98 4.09 17.09
CA SER A 59 34.23 3.10 18.12
C SER A 59 35.43 2.21 17.78
N VAL A 60 35.55 1.74 16.53
CA VAL A 60 36.76 1.02 16.06
C VAL A 60 38.01 1.86 16.19
N LYS A 61 37.98 3.14 15.75
CA LYS A 61 39.14 4.05 15.89
C LYS A 61 39.57 4.21 17.34
N LEU A 62 38.62 4.38 18.27
CA LEU A 62 38.93 4.51 19.69
C LEU A 62 39.53 3.20 20.26
N ALA A 63 39.02 2.06 19.89
CA ALA A 63 39.56 0.76 20.30
C ALA A 63 41.00 0.57 19.76
N GLN A 64 41.29 0.96 18.52
CA GLN A 64 42.62 0.92 17.92
C GLN A 64 43.60 1.86 18.63
N ILE A 65 43.16 3.05 19.03
CA ILE A 65 43.99 3.97 19.83
C ILE A 65 44.31 3.34 21.18
N ASN A 66 43.31 2.77 21.86
CA ASN A 66 43.49 2.11 23.15
C ASN A 66 44.49 0.93 23.04
N LEU A 67 44.33 0.07 22.02
CA LEU A 67 45.29 -1.02 21.75
C LEU A 67 46.72 -0.50 21.56
N ARG A 68 46.88 0.55 20.75
CA ARG A 68 48.19 1.17 20.54
C ARG A 68 48.80 1.68 21.84
N ASP A 69 48.00 2.33 22.69
CA ASP A 69 48.48 2.90 23.95
C ASP A 69 48.76 1.80 24.97
N ASN A 70 47.99 0.70 25.02
CA ASN A 70 48.29 -0.46 25.84
C ASN A 70 49.58 -1.17 25.40
N ARG A 71 49.84 -1.32 24.10
CA ARG A 71 51.12 -1.85 23.59
C ARG A 71 52.32 -1.05 24.09
N LYS A 72 52.24 0.29 24.05
CA LYS A 72 53.31 1.17 24.57
C LYS A 72 53.51 0.99 26.07
N LYS A 73 52.45 0.88 26.86
CA LYS A 73 52.50 0.67 28.30
C LYS A 73 53.11 -0.68 28.66
N VAL A 74 52.84 -1.74 27.90
CA VAL A 74 53.47 -3.04 28.06
C VAL A 74 54.97 -2.97 27.70
N GLU A 75 55.31 -2.27 26.63
CA GLU A 75 56.69 -2.09 26.17
C GLU A 75 57.57 -1.41 27.26
N VAL A 76 57.00 -0.42 27.96
CA VAL A 76 57.68 0.26 29.08
C VAL A 76 57.48 -0.44 30.44
N GLY A 77 56.85 -1.61 30.48
CA GLY A 77 56.69 -2.43 31.69
C GLY A 77 55.65 -1.95 32.68
N THR A 78 54.75 -1.01 32.31
CA THR A 78 53.75 -0.44 33.20
C THR A 78 52.37 -1.16 33.11
N LEU A 79 52.22 -2.14 32.16
CA LEU A 79 51.01 -2.88 31.99
C LEU A 79 51.34 -4.35 31.72
N ALA A 80 50.42 -5.27 32.12
CA ALA A 80 50.63 -6.70 31.88
C ALA A 80 50.36 -7.06 30.40
N PRO A 81 51.14 -8.01 29.80
CA PRO A 81 50.96 -8.39 28.38
C PRO A 81 49.56 -8.87 28.03
N ILE A 82 48.82 -9.47 28.97
CA ILE A 82 47.45 -9.94 28.75
C ILE A 82 46.49 -8.81 28.33
N GLU A 83 46.70 -7.60 28.81
CA GLU A 83 45.89 -6.42 28.48
C GLU A 83 45.99 -6.02 27.00
N VAL A 84 47.07 -6.37 26.33
CA VAL A 84 47.19 -6.21 24.86
C VAL A 84 46.29 -7.20 24.14
N THR A 85 46.24 -8.45 24.58
CA THR A 85 45.38 -9.47 24.00
C THR A 85 43.90 -9.12 24.16
N ASP A 86 43.52 -8.62 25.35
CA ASP A 86 42.14 -8.15 25.59
C ASP A 86 41.78 -6.94 24.73
N ALA A 87 42.71 -6.01 24.54
CA ALA A 87 42.51 -4.86 23.67
C ALA A 87 42.41 -5.30 22.18
N GLU A 88 43.16 -6.31 21.73
CA GLU A 88 43.07 -6.90 20.38
C GLU A 88 41.70 -7.56 20.18
N ALA A 89 41.24 -8.34 21.16
CA ALA A 89 39.92 -8.94 21.12
C ALA A 89 38.79 -7.89 21.05
N ASN A 90 38.93 -6.77 21.79
CA ASN A 90 38.00 -5.67 21.74
C ASN A 90 37.98 -4.99 20.34
N VAL A 91 39.15 -4.75 19.72
CA VAL A 91 39.22 -4.21 18.35
C VAL A 91 38.48 -5.13 17.39
N ALA A 92 38.76 -6.44 17.40
CA ALA A 92 38.12 -7.42 16.55
C ALA A 92 36.59 -7.43 16.74
N SER A 93 36.11 -7.35 17.97
CA SER A 93 34.65 -7.24 18.25
C SER A 93 34.04 -5.97 17.66
N ARG A 94 34.70 -4.81 17.74
CA ARG A 94 34.21 -3.56 17.15
C ARG A 94 34.22 -3.58 15.62
N GLU A 95 35.16 -4.28 15.02
CA GLU A 95 35.21 -4.48 13.56
C GLU A 95 34.04 -5.35 13.09
N VAL A 96 33.68 -6.40 13.82
CA VAL A 96 32.46 -7.18 13.52
C VAL A 96 31.21 -6.32 13.63
N ASP A 97 31.11 -5.48 14.69
CA ASP A 97 29.99 -4.53 14.84
C ASP A 97 29.90 -3.56 13.65
N LEU A 98 31.04 -3.09 13.15
CA LEU A 98 31.10 -2.18 12.00
C LEU A 98 30.61 -2.85 10.71
N ILE A 99 31.03 -4.09 10.44
CA ILE A 99 30.59 -4.87 9.28
C ILE A 99 29.07 -5.11 9.35
N SER A 100 28.55 -5.42 10.52
CA SER A 100 27.10 -5.59 10.73
C SER A 100 26.32 -4.29 10.48
N ALA A 101 26.90 -3.13 10.86
CA ALA A 101 26.30 -1.83 10.58
C ALA A 101 26.30 -1.50 9.07
N GLU A 102 27.35 -1.88 8.35
CA GLU A 102 27.44 -1.72 6.89
C GLU A 102 26.37 -2.56 6.17
N GLU A 103 26.18 -3.81 6.59
CA GLU A 103 25.11 -4.66 6.08
C GLU A 103 23.72 -4.06 6.34
N THR A 104 23.53 -3.41 7.49
CA THR A 104 22.27 -2.75 7.85
C THR A 104 21.96 -1.59 6.90
N ILE A 105 22.98 -0.80 6.50
CA ILE A 105 22.81 0.25 5.47
C ILE A 105 22.35 -0.35 4.16
N LEU A 106 23.01 -1.41 3.67
CA LEU A 106 22.66 -2.06 2.41
C LEU A 106 21.22 -2.58 2.43
N ARG A 107 20.79 -3.16 3.55
CA ARG A 107 19.38 -3.62 3.71
C ARG A 107 18.40 -2.46 3.71
N ALA A 108 18.66 -1.39 4.44
CA ALA A 108 17.80 -0.21 4.48
C ALA A 108 17.70 0.46 3.10
N GLU A 109 18.83 0.58 2.41
CA GLU A 109 18.89 1.14 1.05
C GLU A 109 18.10 0.29 0.04
N ASN A 110 18.22 -1.03 0.09
CA ASN A 110 17.45 -1.93 -0.78
C ASN A 110 15.95 -1.92 -0.46
N SER A 111 15.59 -1.81 0.82
CA SER A 111 14.20 -1.63 1.23
C SER A 111 13.61 -0.35 0.64
N LEU A 112 14.31 0.77 0.77
CA LEU A 112 13.88 2.05 0.20
C LEU A 112 13.78 2.00 -1.33
N ARG A 113 14.75 1.41 -2.02
CA ARG A 113 14.70 1.23 -3.49
C ARG A 113 13.48 0.43 -3.93
N SER A 114 13.15 -0.64 -3.23
CA SER A 114 12.00 -1.49 -3.57
C SER A 114 10.66 -0.78 -3.39
N LEU A 115 10.58 0.20 -2.48
CA LEU A 115 9.39 1.02 -2.28
C LEU A 115 9.25 2.12 -3.35
N ILE A 116 10.36 2.62 -3.88
CA ILE A 116 10.38 3.69 -4.89
C ILE A 116 10.17 3.12 -6.29
N SER A 117 10.75 1.97 -6.60
CA SER A 117 10.68 1.37 -7.93
C SER A 117 10.49 -0.14 -7.89
N ASN A 118 9.41 -0.61 -8.52
CA ASN A 118 9.18 -2.04 -8.75
C ASN A 118 10.04 -2.61 -9.88
N ASP A 119 10.59 -1.74 -10.74
CA ASP A 119 11.42 -2.15 -11.85
C ASP A 119 12.89 -2.25 -11.42
N ARG A 120 13.41 -3.47 -11.36
CA ARG A 120 14.81 -3.76 -11.02
C ARG A 120 15.81 -3.32 -12.09
N THR A 121 15.37 -3.00 -13.28
CA THR A 121 16.22 -2.46 -14.36
C THR A 121 16.40 -0.94 -14.24
N SER A 122 15.63 -0.29 -13.40
CA SER A 122 15.67 1.16 -13.17
C SER A 122 17.05 1.63 -12.70
N GLU A 123 17.44 2.80 -13.15
CA GLU A 123 18.69 3.49 -12.78
C GLU A 123 18.90 3.64 -11.25
N ILE A 124 17.81 3.68 -10.48
CA ILE A 124 17.87 3.84 -9.02
C ILE A 124 18.57 2.65 -8.34
N TRP A 125 18.54 1.45 -8.95
CA TRP A 125 19.21 0.27 -8.43
C TRP A 125 20.74 0.31 -8.60
N LYS A 126 21.23 1.18 -9.50
CA LYS A 126 22.66 1.37 -9.75
C LYS A 126 23.26 2.53 -8.95
N LYS A 127 22.41 3.36 -8.35
CA LYS A 127 22.85 4.57 -7.63
C LYS A 127 22.86 4.32 -6.11
N VAL A 128 23.84 4.89 -5.42
CA VAL A 128 23.88 4.92 -3.95
C VAL A 128 22.95 6.04 -3.47
N ILE A 129 22.11 5.74 -2.50
CA ILE A 129 21.20 6.72 -1.89
C ILE A 129 21.92 7.32 -0.67
N VAL A 130 22.25 8.59 -0.76
CA VAL A 130 22.89 9.32 0.35
C VAL A 130 21.85 10.24 1.00
N PRO A 131 21.41 9.97 2.25
CA PRO A 131 20.50 10.87 2.95
C PRO A 131 21.23 12.15 3.35
N ILE A 132 20.63 13.30 3.08
CA ILE A 132 21.17 14.64 3.39
C ILE A 132 20.48 15.26 4.61
N ASP A 133 19.29 14.81 4.96
CA ASP A 133 18.51 15.42 6.04
C ASP A 133 19.04 15.01 7.41
N LEU A 134 19.01 15.97 8.32
CA LEU A 134 19.29 15.74 9.73
C LEU A 134 17.94 15.68 10.48
N PRO A 135 17.81 14.75 11.44
CA PRO A 135 16.61 14.73 12.27
C PRO A 135 16.49 16.03 13.06
N ASP A 136 15.41 16.79 12.82
CA ASP A 136 15.06 17.96 13.59
C ASP A 136 14.03 17.55 14.66
N PHE A 137 14.46 17.57 15.91
CA PHE A 137 13.58 17.23 17.04
C PHE A 137 12.84 18.47 17.50
N LYS A 138 11.54 18.51 17.17
CA LYS A 138 10.59 19.47 17.72
C LYS A 138 9.63 18.78 18.68
N GLU A 139 9.56 19.27 19.90
CA GLU A 139 8.55 18.81 20.85
C GLU A 139 7.16 19.14 20.31
N TYR A 140 6.40 18.11 19.97
CA TYR A 140 5.01 18.26 19.50
C TYR A 140 4.06 17.85 20.62
N LYS A 141 3.35 18.85 21.18
CA LYS A 141 2.32 18.60 22.19
C LYS A 141 1.02 18.25 21.49
N VAL A 142 0.61 16.99 21.62
CA VAL A 142 -0.65 16.51 21.08
C VAL A 142 -1.76 16.71 22.12
N ASP A 143 -2.75 17.54 21.79
CA ASP A 143 -4.01 17.52 22.54
C ASP A 143 -4.87 16.35 22.04
N ALA A 144 -5.18 15.43 22.95
CA ALA A 144 -5.92 14.22 22.62
C ALA A 144 -7.32 14.51 22.08
N THR A 145 -7.98 15.56 22.56
CA THR A 145 -9.34 15.92 22.16
C THR A 145 -9.36 16.36 20.71
N THR A 146 -8.52 17.34 20.35
CA THR A 146 -8.42 17.84 18.98
C THR A 146 -7.90 16.78 18.00
N ALA A 147 -7.03 15.87 18.46
CA ALA A 147 -6.57 14.76 17.65
C ALA A 147 -7.69 13.77 17.31
N ILE A 148 -8.54 13.43 18.29
CA ILE A 148 -9.71 12.56 18.09
C ILE A 148 -10.72 13.22 17.15
N GLU A 149 -11.06 14.49 17.34
CA GLU A 149 -11.97 15.22 16.46
C GLU A 149 -11.46 15.25 15.01
N THR A 150 -10.17 15.53 14.84
CA THR A 150 -9.52 15.51 13.52
C THR A 150 -9.56 14.12 12.89
N ALA A 151 -9.33 13.08 13.68
CA ALA A 151 -9.38 11.69 13.21
C ALA A 151 -10.81 11.32 12.76
N LEU A 152 -11.83 11.67 13.55
CA LEU A 152 -13.24 11.41 13.21
C LEU A 152 -13.68 12.16 11.95
N ALA A 153 -13.11 13.33 11.67
CA ALA A 153 -13.41 14.11 10.49
C ALA A 153 -12.68 13.65 9.22
N LYS A 154 -11.46 13.13 9.35
CA LYS A 154 -10.55 12.91 8.20
C LYS A 154 -10.21 11.47 7.89
N ARG A 155 -10.54 10.50 8.76
CA ARG A 155 -10.18 9.09 8.54
C ARG A 155 -10.94 8.48 7.36
N PRO A 156 -10.22 7.96 6.34
CA PRO A 156 -10.83 7.34 5.16
C PRO A 156 -11.68 6.10 5.51
N GLU A 157 -11.32 5.38 6.58
CA GLU A 157 -12.06 4.19 7.02
C GLU A 157 -13.49 4.54 7.45
N LEU A 158 -13.68 5.71 8.08
CA LEU A 158 -15.01 6.18 8.49
C LEU A 158 -15.86 6.58 7.27
N GLU A 159 -15.23 7.19 6.25
CA GLU A 159 -15.92 7.51 5.00
C GLU A 159 -16.32 6.22 4.27
N THR A 160 -15.43 5.24 4.18
CA THR A 160 -15.73 3.92 3.62
C THR A 160 -16.86 3.23 4.37
N ALA A 161 -16.88 3.28 5.70
CA ALA A 161 -17.96 2.71 6.52
C ALA A 161 -19.31 3.41 6.22
N LYS A 162 -19.34 4.73 6.09
CA LYS A 162 -20.54 5.49 5.71
C LYS A 162 -21.06 5.09 4.32
N ILE A 163 -20.16 4.93 3.35
CA ILE A 163 -20.52 4.49 1.99
C ILE A 163 -21.09 3.07 2.03
N ASN A 164 -20.52 2.17 2.83
CA ASN A 164 -21.05 0.81 2.99
C ASN A 164 -22.44 0.79 3.61
N LEU A 165 -22.71 1.66 4.59
CA LEU A 165 -24.07 1.83 5.12
C LEU A 165 -25.05 2.29 4.03
N GLN A 166 -24.67 3.26 3.19
CA GLN A 166 -25.49 3.70 2.08
C GLN A 166 -25.79 2.56 1.06
N LYS A 167 -24.80 1.72 0.77
CA LYS A 167 -25.01 0.52 -0.08
C LYS A 167 -26.01 -0.44 0.55
N GLN A 168 -25.90 -0.65 1.87
CA GLN A 168 -26.83 -1.52 2.59
C GLN A 168 -28.26 -0.97 2.60
N ASP A 169 -28.40 0.35 2.71
CA ASP A 169 -29.70 1.03 2.60
C ASP A 169 -30.32 0.83 1.22
N LEU A 170 -29.54 0.97 0.15
CA LEU A 170 -30.00 0.70 -1.23
C LEU A 170 -30.43 -0.75 -1.41
N THR A 171 -29.68 -1.69 -0.85
CA THR A 171 -30.03 -3.12 -0.88
C THR A 171 -31.34 -3.37 -0.14
N THR A 172 -31.50 -2.77 1.03
CA THR A 172 -32.73 -2.86 1.83
C THR A 172 -33.93 -2.27 1.10
N GLU A 173 -33.75 -1.12 0.41
CA GLU A 173 -34.79 -0.48 -0.38
C GLU A 173 -35.22 -1.40 -1.56
N LEU A 174 -34.26 -2.03 -2.24
CA LEU A 174 -34.55 -2.99 -3.32
C LEU A 174 -35.30 -4.21 -2.79
N LEU A 175 -34.90 -4.79 -1.66
CA LEU A 175 -35.56 -5.92 -1.03
C LEU A 175 -37.00 -5.56 -0.60
N LYS A 176 -37.21 -4.39 -0.02
CA LYS A 176 -38.55 -3.86 0.29
C LYS A 176 -39.39 -3.68 -0.97
N ASN A 177 -38.79 -3.23 -2.08
CA ASN A 177 -39.49 -3.12 -3.37
C ASN A 177 -39.87 -4.49 -3.92
N ASN A 178 -39.02 -5.50 -3.82
CA ASN A 178 -39.26 -6.86 -4.31
C ASN A 178 -40.36 -7.59 -3.52
N ARG A 179 -40.72 -7.14 -2.33
CA ARG A 179 -41.87 -7.63 -1.55
C ARG A 179 -43.23 -7.11 -2.09
N LYS A 180 -43.22 -6.11 -2.96
CA LYS A 180 -44.44 -5.54 -3.52
C LYS A 180 -45.00 -6.43 -4.63
N TRP A 181 -46.31 -6.32 -4.87
CA TRP A 181 -46.96 -6.99 -5.97
C TRP A 181 -46.40 -6.54 -7.33
N GLY A 182 -46.08 -7.49 -8.21
CA GLY A 182 -45.64 -7.23 -9.58
C GLY A 182 -46.76 -7.63 -10.56
N LEU A 183 -46.97 -6.82 -11.59
CA LEU A 183 -47.80 -7.14 -12.72
C LEU A 183 -46.98 -7.02 -14.00
N ASP A 184 -46.74 -8.15 -14.66
CA ASP A 184 -45.97 -8.21 -15.90
C ASP A 184 -46.91 -8.58 -17.05
N LEU A 185 -47.01 -7.72 -18.06
CA LEU A 185 -47.68 -8.01 -19.31
C LEU A 185 -46.64 -8.48 -20.33
N ARG A 186 -46.76 -9.71 -20.80
CA ARG A 186 -45.90 -10.27 -21.86
C ARG A 186 -46.74 -10.54 -23.11
N SER A 187 -46.33 -9.97 -24.23
CA SER A 187 -46.89 -10.29 -25.53
C SER A 187 -45.79 -10.79 -26.45
N ASN A 188 -46.03 -11.91 -27.11
CA ASN A 188 -45.12 -12.46 -28.11
C ASN A 188 -45.85 -12.43 -29.45
N PHE A 189 -45.27 -11.81 -30.45
CA PHE A 189 -45.70 -11.85 -31.83
C PHE A 189 -44.64 -12.59 -32.64
N GLY A 190 -45.03 -13.64 -33.31
CA GLY A 190 -44.11 -14.43 -34.15
C GLY A 190 -44.84 -14.86 -35.42
N THR A 191 -44.19 -14.69 -36.55
CA THR A 191 -44.63 -15.23 -37.83
C THR A 191 -43.69 -16.37 -38.22
N THR A 192 -44.26 -17.54 -38.54
CA THR A 192 -43.50 -18.69 -39.05
C THR A 192 -43.92 -18.96 -40.49
N GLY A 193 -42.96 -18.90 -41.40
CA GLY A 193 -43.11 -19.36 -42.77
C GLY A 193 -42.65 -20.81 -42.89
N ASN A 194 -43.56 -21.71 -43.31
CA ASN A 194 -43.19 -23.10 -43.55
C ASN A 194 -43.17 -23.36 -45.05
N VAL A 195 -42.01 -23.78 -45.58
CA VAL A 195 -41.85 -24.09 -47.00
C VAL A 195 -41.63 -25.58 -47.14
N ASN A 196 -42.65 -26.26 -47.61
CA ASN A 196 -42.63 -27.71 -47.79
C ASN A 196 -41.88 -28.20 -49.06
N ARG A 197 -41.14 -27.31 -49.75
CA ARG A 197 -40.33 -27.68 -50.93
C ARG A 197 -38.95 -27.11 -50.84
N PRO A 198 -37.91 -27.94 -51.03
CA PRO A 198 -36.50 -27.47 -50.88
C PRO A 198 -36.05 -26.49 -51.99
N ASP A 199 -36.81 -26.33 -53.07
CA ASP A 199 -36.35 -25.57 -54.25
C ASP A 199 -36.76 -24.09 -54.30
N ASN A 200 -37.45 -23.57 -53.28
CA ASN A 200 -38.01 -22.21 -53.33
C ASN A 200 -37.82 -21.40 -52.05
N MET A 201 -36.59 -21.23 -51.58
CA MET A 201 -36.28 -20.29 -50.49
C MET A 201 -36.72 -18.85 -50.81
N LEU A 202 -36.63 -18.43 -52.09
CA LEU A 202 -37.08 -17.12 -52.57
C LEU A 202 -38.59 -16.91 -52.45
N ASN A 203 -39.40 -17.98 -52.57
CA ASN A 203 -40.87 -17.89 -52.44
C ASN A 203 -41.32 -17.86 -50.98
N ALA A 204 -40.53 -18.31 -50.03
CA ALA A 204 -40.84 -18.15 -48.61
C ALA A 204 -40.79 -16.70 -48.16
N TYR A 205 -39.81 -15.95 -48.68
CA TYR A 205 -39.74 -14.51 -48.39
C TYR A 205 -40.87 -13.71 -49.01
N SER A 206 -41.28 -14.05 -50.22
CA SER A 206 -42.45 -13.38 -50.87
C SER A 206 -43.77 -13.69 -50.19
N ALA A 207 -43.97 -14.91 -49.68
CA ALA A 207 -45.19 -15.29 -48.94
C ALA A 207 -45.35 -14.57 -47.60
N LEU A 208 -44.26 -14.15 -46.99
CA LEU A 208 -44.29 -13.37 -45.76
C LEU A 208 -44.79 -11.91 -45.96
N PHE A 209 -44.67 -11.40 -47.18
CA PHE A 209 -45.06 -10.00 -47.51
C PHE A 209 -46.33 -9.87 -48.39
N THR A 210 -46.87 -10.96 -48.89
CA THR A 210 -48.01 -10.91 -49.76
C THR A 210 -49.39 -11.27 -49.10
N ASN A 211 -49.38 -11.73 -47.84
CA ASN A 211 -50.56 -11.92 -47.05
C ASN A 211 -50.86 -10.74 -46.14
N ARG A 212 -51.30 -9.65 -46.72
CA ARG A 212 -51.96 -8.56 -46.01
C ARG A 212 -53.43 -8.57 -46.41
#